data_9903a2ab4d73349aafd9bce32d22c576
#
_entry.id   9903a2ab4d73349aafd9bce32d22c576
#
_cell.length_a   1.000
_cell.length_b   1.000
_cell.length_c   1.000
_cell.angle_alpha   90.00
_cell.angle_beta   90.00
_cell.angle_gamma   90.00
#
_symmetry.space_group_name_H-M   'P 1'
#
loop_
_entity.id
_entity.type
_entity.pdbx_description
1 polymer ?
#
loop_
_entity_poly.entity_id
_entity_poly.type
_entity_poly.pdbx_seq_one_letter_code
_entity_poly.pdbx_strand_id
1 'polypeptide(L)'
;MAGKLIAWSIAHNGPGPRCINRHLFCLMCGQKTSLDDFDVEVFMDDDIKQNIEKVSNCSTPEDLADLKSHLGDWIAGCGIPDIYTATLLDVKRIRGEIVSHFAFHRVASMIQQFVAGMDSCGQFWQMVKRCWKQFLPVFTNAGNKLTRNSFQDLFTIGWSPAGSNRREEEEATIFQWEWWLMAIQEQEVDNTFEELLVFITGADLLPPLGFPQSCNIDFYDQEPGMRRIPYASTCSLSLYLPRGVADEDQFKDLMNDALKGSLGFGKV
;
A
#
# COMPACT_ATOMS: atom_id res chain seq x y z
N MET A 1 4.75 -3.25 -23.24
CA MET A 1 3.48 -2.48 -23.19
C MET A 1 3.00 -2.24 -21.76
N ALA A 2 2.91 -3.26 -20.90
CA ALA A 2 2.42 -3.11 -19.50
C ALA A 2 3.13 -1.99 -18.69
N GLY A 3 4.46 -1.96 -18.68
CA GLY A 3 5.21 -0.91 -17.99
C GLY A 3 4.83 0.51 -18.41
N LYS A 4 4.61 0.74 -19.71
CA LYS A 4 4.19 2.04 -20.22
C LYS A 4 2.80 2.46 -19.71
N LEU A 5 1.84 1.52 -19.70
CA LEU A 5 0.49 1.80 -19.19
C LEU A 5 0.48 2.09 -17.71
N ILE A 6 1.26 1.34 -16.93
CA ILE A 6 1.40 1.56 -15.48
C ILE A 6 2.06 2.90 -15.18
N ALA A 7 3.16 3.24 -15.86
CA ALA A 7 3.80 4.54 -15.69
C ALA A 7 2.86 5.69 -16.04
N TRP A 8 2.09 5.56 -17.13
CA TRP A 8 1.09 6.55 -17.53
C TRP A 8 -0.03 6.67 -16.49
N SER A 9 -0.55 5.54 -15.99
CA SER A 9 -1.58 5.53 -14.93
C SER A 9 -1.10 6.30 -13.69
N ILE A 10 0.07 5.93 -13.15
CA ILE A 10 0.62 6.56 -11.94
C ILE A 10 0.91 8.05 -12.16
N ALA A 11 1.45 8.44 -13.33
CA ALA A 11 1.73 9.84 -13.66
C ALA A 11 0.46 10.71 -13.73
N HIS A 12 -0.70 10.08 -13.95
CA HIS A 12 -2.02 10.75 -13.95
C HIS A 12 -2.83 10.46 -12.67
N ASN A 13 -2.14 10.18 -11.56
CA ASN A 13 -2.73 9.84 -10.25
C ASN A 13 -3.64 8.60 -10.25
N GLY A 14 -3.49 7.73 -11.25
CA GLY A 14 -4.16 6.44 -11.28
C GLY A 14 -3.44 5.39 -10.42
N PRO A 15 -4.07 4.22 -10.23
CA PRO A 15 -3.54 3.15 -9.41
C PRO A 15 -2.27 2.53 -10.00
N GLY A 16 -1.39 2.06 -9.12
CA GLY A 16 -0.29 1.16 -9.46
C GLY A 16 -0.73 -0.31 -9.53
N PRO A 17 0.17 -1.22 -9.90
CA PRO A 17 -0.16 -2.63 -10.15
C PRO A 17 -0.44 -3.43 -8.86
N ARG A 18 0.09 -3.02 -7.70
CA ARG A 18 -0.08 -3.63 -6.37
C ARG A 18 0.02 -5.17 -6.30
N CYS A 19 0.65 -5.80 -7.25
CA CYS A 19 0.74 -7.26 -7.36
C CYS A 19 2.18 -7.78 -7.38
N ILE A 20 3.18 -6.89 -7.36
CA ILE A 20 4.58 -7.29 -7.35
C ILE A 20 4.96 -7.69 -5.93
N ASN A 21 5.61 -8.86 -5.78
CA ASN A 21 6.16 -9.26 -4.50
C ASN A 21 7.14 -8.20 -3.98
N ARG A 22 7.11 -7.91 -2.67
CA ARG A 22 7.92 -6.87 -2.03
C ARG A 22 9.43 -7.07 -2.27
N HIS A 23 9.91 -8.30 -2.11
CA HIS A 23 11.34 -8.60 -2.31
C HIS A 23 11.74 -8.42 -3.78
N LEU A 24 10.89 -8.88 -4.70
CA LEU A 24 11.09 -8.67 -6.13
C LEU A 24 11.16 -7.17 -6.47
N PHE A 25 10.25 -6.36 -5.96
CA PHE A 25 10.28 -4.91 -6.17
C PHE A 25 11.56 -4.28 -5.64
N CYS A 26 12.01 -4.66 -4.44
CA CYS A 26 13.28 -4.19 -3.88
C CYS A 26 14.47 -4.56 -4.78
N LEU A 27 14.55 -5.82 -5.25
CA LEU A 27 15.57 -6.26 -6.18
C LEU A 27 15.54 -5.50 -7.51
N MET A 28 14.34 -5.27 -8.07
CA MET A 28 14.15 -4.47 -9.28
C MET A 28 14.65 -3.02 -9.10
N CYS A 29 14.52 -2.47 -7.90
CA CYS A 29 15.03 -1.15 -7.54
C CYS A 29 16.54 -1.15 -7.23
N GLY A 30 17.21 -2.29 -7.27
CA GLY A 30 18.64 -2.43 -6.93
C GLY A 30 18.92 -2.36 -5.42
N GLN A 31 17.91 -2.63 -4.60
CA GLN A 31 18.04 -2.64 -3.15
C GLN A 31 18.49 -4.02 -2.66
N LYS A 32 19.38 -4.04 -1.66
CA LYS A 32 19.68 -5.27 -0.93
C LYS A 32 18.49 -5.60 -0.03
N THR A 33 17.94 -6.79 -0.18
CA THR A 33 16.86 -7.31 0.67
C THR A 33 17.26 -8.69 1.17
N SER A 34 16.97 -9.00 2.43
CA SER A 34 17.02 -10.38 2.90
C SER A 34 15.90 -11.15 2.23
N LEU A 35 16.18 -12.39 1.84
CA LEU A 35 15.21 -13.33 1.30
C LEU A 35 14.89 -14.45 2.31
N ASP A 36 15.25 -14.23 3.58
CA ASP A 36 15.05 -15.23 4.64
C ASP A 36 13.56 -15.49 4.92
N ASP A 37 12.76 -14.44 4.85
CA ASP A 37 11.31 -14.42 5.04
C ASP A 37 10.52 -14.49 3.72
N PHE A 38 11.20 -14.83 2.60
CA PHE A 38 10.52 -14.96 1.32
C PHE A 38 9.55 -16.14 1.36
N ASP A 39 8.29 -15.84 1.09
CA ASP A 39 7.23 -16.82 1.00
C ASP A 39 7.38 -17.66 -0.28
N VAL A 40 7.76 -18.92 -0.12
CA VAL A 40 8.00 -19.85 -1.24
C VAL A 40 6.70 -20.31 -1.90
N GLU A 41 5.55 -20.14 -1.25
CA GLU A 41 4.22 -20.46 -1.80
C GLU A 41 3.87 -19.59 -3.02
N VAL A 42 4.58 -18.48 -3.20
CA VAL A 42 4.46 -17.64 -4.40
C VAL A 42 4.89 -18.38 -5.69
N PHE A 43 5.76 -19.39 -5.58
CA PHE A 43 6.15 -20.20 -6.73
C PHE A 43 5.03 -21.19 -7.10
N MET A 44 4.72 -21.27 -8.39
CA MET A 44 3.68 -22.16 -8.93
C MET A 44 4.15 -23.61 -9.09
N ASP A 45 5.46 -23.84 -9.01
CA ASP A 45 6.12 -25.12 -9.25
C ASP A 45 6.41 -25.79 -7.90
N ASP A 46 5.74 -26.91 -7.67
CA ASP A 46 5.84 -27.65 -6.39
C ASP A 46 7.23 -28.29 -6.20
N ASP A 47 7.92 -28.67 -7.26
CA ASP A 47 9.29 -29.19 -7.17
C ASP A 47 10.26 -28.13 -6.67
N ILE A 48 10.09 -26.89 -7.13
CA ILE A 48 10.89 -25.75 -6.66
C ILE A 48 10.63 -25.50 -5.18
N LYS A 49 9.37 -25.48 -4.74
CA LYS A 49 9.00 -25.31 -3.33
C LYS A 49 9.64 -26.37 -2.45
N GLN A 50 9.43 -27.64 -2.79
CA GLN A 50 9.97 -28.76 -2.04
C GLN A 50 11.50 -28.75 -1.95
N ASN A 51 12.18 -28.38 -3.05
CA ASN A 51 13.62 -28.31 -3.05
C ASN A 51 14.14 -27.14 -2.17
N ILE A 52 13.46 -25.99 -2.18
CA ILE A 52 13.83 -24.87 -1.29
C ILE A 52 13.55 -25.25 0.17
N GLU A 53 12.46 -25.98 0.47
CA GLU A 53 12.16 -26.46 1.80
C GLU A 53 13.23 -27.45 2.31
N LYS A 54 13.68 -28.40 1.46
CA LYS A 54 14.79 -29.32 1.81
C LYS A 54 16.06 -28.54 2.17
N VAL A 55 16.39 -27.49 1.40
CA VAL A 55 17.52 -26.60 1.72
C VAL A 55 17.29 -25.88 3.04
N SER A 56 16.08 -25.38 3.28
CA SER A 56 15.72 -24.64 4.51
C SER A 56 15.83 -25.50 5.76
N ASN A 57 15.49 -26.80 5.66
CA ASN A 57 15.47 -27.75 6.76
C ASN A 57 16.85 -28.40 7.01
N CYS A 58 17.85 -28.14 6.16
CA CYS A 58 19.20 -28.68 6.31
C CYS A 58 19.89 -28.06 7.54
N SER A 59 20.09 -28.85 8.58
CA SER A 59 20.62 -28.41 9.87
C SER A 59 21.80 -29.24 10.41
N THR A 60 22.03 -30.42 9.85
CA THR A 60 23.11 -31.31 10.26
C THR A 60 24.09 -31.57 9.13
N PRO A 61 25.36 -32.00 9.44
CA PRO A 61 26.30 -32.40 8.40
C PRO A 61 25.78 -33.52 7.50
N GLU A 62 25.01 -34.44 8.06
CA GLU A 62 24.39 -35.56 7.35
C GLU A 62 23.35 -35.02 6.35
N ASP A 63 22.47 -34.09 6.77
CA ASP A 63 21.51 -33.44 5.88
C ASP A 63 22.21 -32.72 4.72
N LEU A 64 23.34 -32.06 5.00
CA LEU A 64 24.09 -31.36 3.97
C LEU A 64 24.75 -32.33 2.98
N ALA A 65 25.24 -33.47 3.44
CA ALA A 65 25.79 -34.49 2.56
C ALA A 65 24.70 -35.08 1.65
N ASP A 66 23.52 -35.33 2.19
CA ASP A 66 22.36 -35.83 1.46
C ASP A 66 21.85 -34.79 0.45
N LEU A 67 21.79 -33.51 0.86
CA LEU A 67 21.44 -32.40 -0.01
C LEU A 67 22.41 -32.28 -1.21
N LYS A 68 23.73 -32.37 -0.98
CA LYS A 68 24.72 -32.34 -2.03
C LYS A 68 24.58 -33.51 -3.00
N SER A 69 24.28 -34.70 -2.48
CA SER A 69 24.10 -35.90 -3.28
C SER A 69 22.86 -35.85 -4.18
N HIS A 70 21.72 -35.37 -3.65
CA HIS A 70 20.43 -35.42 -4.36
C HIS A 70 20.09 -34.14 -5.10
N LEU A 71 20.49 -32.97 -4.60
CA LEU A 71 20.13 -31.65 -5.16
C LEU A 71 21.35 -30.84 -5.61
N GLY A 72 22.58 -31.35 -5.46
CA GLY A 72 23.77 -30.59 -5.81
C GLY A 72 23.77 -30.05 -7.23
N ASP A 73 23.46 -30.91 -8.21
CA ASP A 73 23.39 -30.50 -9.63
C ASP A 73 22.28 -29.47 -9.90
N TRP A 74 21.13 -29.62 -9.24
CA TRP A 74 20.03 -28.67 -9.37
C TRP A 74 20.41 -27.31 -8.76
N ILE A 75 21.04 -27.30 -7.59
CA ILE A 75 21.54 -26.07 -6.93
C ILE A 75 22.65 -25.41 -7.77
N ALA A 76 23.59 -26.20 -8.30
CA ALA A 76 24.61 -25.70 -9.19
C ALA A 76 24.00 -25.09 -10.47
N GLY A 77 22.94 -25.70 -11.01
CA GLY A 77 22.15 -25.19 -12.13
C GLY A 77 21.46 -23.86 -11.86
N CYS A 78 21.21 -23.53 -10.58
CA CYS A 78 20.75 -22.20 -10.15
C CYS A 78 21.88 -21.15 -10.15
N GLY A 79 23.10 -21.49 -10.56
CA GLY A 79 24.25 -20.61 -10.56
C GLY A 79 25.08 -20.65 -9.26
N ILE A 80 24.93 -21.71 -8.45
CA ILE A 80 25.59 -21.88 -7.14
C ILE A 80 26.49 -23.13 -7.16
N PRO A 81 27.56 -23.17 -7.97
CA PRO A 81 28.41 -24.36 -8.09
C PRO A 81 29.21 -24.66 -6.83
N ASP A 82 29.37 -23.69 -5.94
CA ASP A 82 30.06 -23.83 -4.67
C ASP A 82 29.29 -24.69 -3.63
N ILE A 83 28.09 -25.18 -3.97
CA ILE A 83 27.34 -26.12 -3.13
C ILE A 83 28.17 -27.33 -2.72
N TYR A 84 29.04 -27.85 -3.60
CA TYR A 84 29.86 -29.03 -3.34
C TYR A 84 30.94 -28.82 -2.25
N THR A 85 31.36 -27.58 -2.05
CA THR A 85 32.32 -27.20 -1.00
C THR A 85 31.66 -26.50 0.19
N ALA A 86 30.33 -26.25 0.12
CA ALA A 86 29.57 -25.53 1.13
C ALA A 86 29.60 -26.21 2.50
N THR A 87 29.48 -25.41 3.53
CA THR A 87 29.32 -25.81 4.93
C THR A 87 27.88 -25.47 5.41
N LEU A 88 27.55 -25.91 6.62
CA LEU A 88 26.24 -25.55 7.22
C LEU A 88 26.04 -24.02 7.36
N LEU A 89 27.12 -23.25 7.49
CA LEU A 89 27.04 -21.78 7.55
C LEU A 89 26.58 -21.14 6.23
N ASP A 90 26.72 -21.85 5.13
CA ASP A 90 26.39 -21.39 3.79
C ASP A 90 24.94 -21.67 3.42
N VAL A 91 24.23 -22.55 4.14
CA VAL A 91 22.88 -23.02 3.79
C VAL A 91 21.90 -21.85 3.65
N LYS A 92 21.94 -20.90 4.57
CA LYS A 92 21.08 -19.71 4.53
C LYS A 92 21.35 -18.83 3.29
N ARG A 93 22.63 -18.65 2.94
CA ARG A 93 23.03 -17.92 1.73
C ARG A 93 22.56 -18.66 0.47
N ILE A 94 22.80 -19.96 0.41
CA ILE A 94 22.39 -20.82 -0.73
C ILE A 94 20.88 -20.76 -0.94
N ARG A 95 20.08 -20.86 0.14
CA ARG A 95 18.62 -20.67 0.06
C ARG A 95 18.25 -19.32 -0.56
N GLY A 96 18.86 -18.25 -0.08
CA GLY A 96 18.61 -16.90 -0.60
C GLY A 96 18.97 -16.75 -2.09
N GLU A 97 20.08 -17.35 -2.51
CA GLU A 97 20.51 -17.33 -3.91
C GLU A 97 19.58 -18.15 -4.81
N ILE A 98 19.08 -19.31 -4.36
CA ILE A 98 18.09 -20.11 -5.08
C ILE A 98 16.79 -19.30 -5.25
N VAL A 99 16.28 -18.71 -4.17
CA VAL A 99 15.10 -17.84 -4.23
C VAL A 99 15.32 -16.68 -5.21
N SER A 100 16.49 -16.03 -5.15
CA SER A 100 16.84 -14.95 -6.08
C SER A 100 16.90 -15.43 -7.53
N HIS A 101 17.40 -16.64 -7.77
CA HIS A 101 17.44 -17.24 -9.10
C HIS A 101 16.02 -17.36 -9.68
N PHE A 102 15.08 -17.96 -8.96
CA PHE A 102 13.73 -18.18 -9.46
C PHE A 102 12.86 -16.92 -9.47
N ALA A 103 12.96 -16.08 -8.42
CA ALA A 103 12.14 -14.88 -8.29
C ALA A 103 12.61 -13.71 -9.18
N PHE A 104 13.93 -13.63 -9.48
CA PHE A 104 14.49 -12.47 -10.16
C PHE A 104 15.30 -12.81 -11.42
N HIS A 105 16.32 -13.66 -11.32
CA HIS A 105 17.25 -13.89 -12.45
C HIS A 105 16.55 -14.60 -13.62
N ARG A 106 15.73 -15.61 -13.35
CA ARG A 106 15.01 -16.37 -14.37
C ARG A 106 14.02 -15.51 -15.15
N VAL A 107 13.47 -14.47 -14.55
CA VAL A 107 12.52 -13.54 -15.17
C VAL A 107 13.14 -12.20 -15.57
N ALA A 108 14.46 -12.09 -15.53
CA ALA A 108 15.19 -10.83 -15.75
C ALA A 108 14.84 -10.16 -17.10
N SER A 109 14.64 -10.93 -18.18
CA SER A 109 14.24 -10.37 -19.47
C SER A 109 12.84 -9.72 -19.45
N MET A 110 11.90 -10.31 -18.70
CA MET A 110 10.57 -9.74 -18.53
C MET A 110 10.64 -8.46 -17.68
N ILE A 111 11.44 -8.47 -16.62
CA ILE A 111 11.71 -7.30 -15.78
C ILE A 111 12.32 -6.17 -16.63
N GLN A 112 13.31 -6.48 -17.46
CA GLN A 112 13.94 -5.48 -18.33
C GLN A 112 12.94 -4.86 -19.32
N GLN A 113 12.08 -5.66 -19.93
CA GLN A 113 11.02 -5.17 -20.83
C GLN A 113 9.99 -4.30 -20.09
N PHE A 114 9.63 -4.68 -18.88
CA PHE A 114 8.74 -3.90 -18.02
C PHE A 114 9.36 -2.55 -17.69
N VAL A 115 10.60 -2.54 -17.20
CA VAL A 115 11.37 -1.34 -16.86
C VAL A 115 11.55 -0.43 -18.08
N ALA A 116 11.92 -0.97 -19.23
CA ALA A 116 12.05 -0.21 -20.47
C ALA A 116 10.71 0.43 -20.88
N GLY A 117 9.61 -0.29 -20.68
CA GLY A 117 8.27 0.25 -20.88
C GLY A 117 7.95 1.42 -19.95
N MET A 118 8.33 1.34 -18.68
CA MET A 118 8.15 2.42 -17.73
C MET A 118 9.02 3.63 -18.06
N ASP A 119 10.29 3.43 -18.43
CA ASP A 119 11.22 4.50 -18.76
C ASP A 119 10.85 5.23 -20.08
N SER A 120 10.02 4.63 -20.94
CA SER A 120 9.47 5.32 -22.11
C SER A 120 8.56 6.52 -21.76
N CYS A 121 8.15 6.64 -20.50
CA CYS A 121 7.37 7.75 -19.97
C CYS A 121 8.28 8.68 -19.13
N GLY A 122 9.25 9.34 -19.75
CA GLY A 122 10.09 10.33 -19.05
C GLY A 122 11.05 9.74 -18.02
N GLN A 123 11.60 8.56 -18.27
CA GLN A 123 12.49 7.85 -17.34
C GLN A 123 11.84 7.58 -15.96
N PHE A 124 10.54 7.24 -15.99
CA PHE A 124 9.73 7.09 -14.78
C PHE A 124 10.31 6.05 -13.81
N TRP A 125 10.90 4.95 -14.31
CA TRP A 125 11.52 3.94 -13.44
C TRP A 125 12.74 4.46 -12.67
N GLN A 126 13.47 5.43 -13.23
CA GLN A 126 14.59 6.05 -12.51
C GLN A 126 14.09 6.85 -11.29
N MET A 127 12.94 7.50 -11.41
CA MET A 127 12.28 8.16 -10.29
C MET A 127 11.80 7.12 -9.26
N VAL A 128 11.16 6.03 -9.71
CA VAL A 128 10.75 4.94 -8.83
C VAL A 128 11.92 4.38 -8.04
N LYS A 129 13.07 4.14 -8.68
CA LYS A 129 14.28 3.66 -8.00
C LYS A 129 14.80 4.62 -6.93
N ARG A 130 14.76 5.93 -7.18
CA ARG A 130 15.21 6.96 -6.21
C ARG A 130 14.27 7.03 -5.02
N CYS A 131 12.98 6.93 -5.25
CA CYS A 131 11.91 7.07 -4.26
C CYS A 131 11.25 5.72 -3.94
N TRP A 132 12.02 4.62 -3.97
CA TRP A 132 11.49 3.27 -3.93
C TRP A 132 10.60 3.00 -2.71
N LYS A 133 10.88 3.61 -1.55
CA LYS A 133 10.08 3.44 -0.33
C LYS A 133 8.67 4.00 -0.50
N GLN A 134 8.54 5.17 -1.14
CA GLN A 134 7.25 5.81 -1.41
C GLN A 134 6.45 5.00 -2.46
N PHE A 135 7.15 4.40 -3.42
CA PHE A 135 6.52 3.58 -4.45
C PHE A 135 6.25 2.12 -4.02
N LEU A 136 6.80 1.66 -2.90
CA LEU A 136 6.58 0.30 -2.42
C LEU A 136 5.08 -0.06 -2.32
N PRO A 137 4.21 0.72 -1.66
CA PRO A 137 2.78 0.41 -1.56
C PRO A 137 2.03 0.50 -2.90
N VAL A 138 2.60 1.19 -3.87
CA VAL A 138 2.02 1.33 -5.22
C VAL A 138 2.24 0.09 -6.07
N PHE A 139 3.39 -0.54 -5.93
CA PHE A 139 3.78 -1.70 -6.72
C PHE A 139 3.48 -3.03 -6.03
N THR A 140 3.43 -3.04 -4.72
CA THR A 140 3.31 -4.26 -3.92
C THR A 140 2.00 -4.29 -3.16
N ASN A 141 1.57 -5.49 -2.78
CA ASN A 141 0.42 -5.68 -1.90
C ASN A 141 0.78 -5.43 -0.41
N ALA A 142 1.84 -4.70 -0.13
CA ALA A 142 2.18 -4.26 1.21
C ALA A 142 1.17 -3.18 1.61
N GLY A 143 0.10 -3.58 2.27
CA GLY A 143 -0.93 -2.68 2.75
C GLY A 143 -0.32 -1.70 3.77
N ASN A 144 0.02 -0.51 3.35
CA ASN A 144 0.06 0.61 4.28
C ASN A 144 -1.39 0.92 4.62
N LYS A 145 -1.89 0.28 5.68
CA LYS A 145 -3.18 0.69 6.25
C LYS A 145 -3.08 2.17 6.60
N LEU A 146 -4.09 2.92 6.18
CA LEU A 146 -4.22 4.30 6.63
C LEU A 146 -4.34 4.28 8.16
N THR A 147 -3.64 5.20 8.79
CA THR A 147 -3.73 5.44 10.24
C THR A 147 -4.41 6.78 10.48
N ARG A 148 -4.94 6.99 11.67
CA ARG A 148 -5.51 8.29 12.06
C ARG A 148 -4.54 9.43 11.75
N ASN A 149 -3.28 9.32 12.17
CA ASN A 149 -2.29 10.38 11.94
C ASN A 149 -2.05 10.64 10.44
N SER A 150 -1.82 9.58 9.65
CA SER A 150 -1.60 9.74 8.21
C SER A 150 -2.81 10.29 7.48
N PHE A 151 -4.03 10.06 8.03
CA PHE A 151 -5.26 10.60 7.48
C PHE A 151 -5.47 12.06 7.86
N GLN A 152 -5.23 12.42 9.13
CA GLN A 152 -5.30 13.80 9.63
C GLN A 152 -4.35 14.75 8.88
N ASP A 153 -3.12 14.28 8.61
CA ASP A 153 -2.09 15.07 7.90
C ASP A 153 -2.49 15.46 6.46
N LEU A 154 -3.55 14.85 5.91
CA LEU A 154 -4.06 15.19 4.58
C LEU A 154 -4.87 16.48 4.55
N PHE A 155 -5.45 16.90 5.69
CA PHE A 155 -6.49 17.91 5.73
C PHE A 155 -6.01 19.24 6.30
N THR A 156 -6.46 20.29 5.66
CA THR A 156 -6.44 21.65 6.21
C THR A 156 -7.87 22.05 6.56
N ILE A 157 -8.08 22.63 7.74
CA ILE A 157 -9.40 23.02 8.21
C ILE A 157 -9.64 24.50 7.90
N GLY A 158 -10.74 24.78 7.19
CA GLY A 158 -11.20 26.12 6.82
C GLY A 158 -11.91 26.83 7.98
N TRP A 159 -11.15 27.31 8.94
CA TRP A 159 -11.68 27.91 10.15
C TRP A 159 -12.27 29.32 9.93
N SER A 160 -13.41 29.59 10.60
CA SER A 160 -13.89 30.95 10.80
C SER A 160 -12.97 31.79 11.69
N PRO A 161 -13.07 33.13 11.69
CA PRO A 161 -12.24 34.00 12.51
C PRO A 161 -12.25 33.61 14.00
N ALA A 162 -11.08 33.61 14.62
CA ALA A 162 -10.93 33.28 16.04
C ALA A 162 -11.81 34.16 16.91
N GLY A 163 -12.48 33.54 17.91
CA GLY A 163 -13.40 34.20 18.84
C GLY A 163 -14.79 34.50 18.28
N SER A 164 -15.13 34.01 17.07
CA SER A 164 -16.49 34.09 16.57
C SER A 164 -17.31 32.88 17.05
N ASN A 165 -18.63 33.06 17.20
CA ASN A 165 -19.55 31.94 17.54
C ASN A 165 -19.45 30.79 16.53
N ARG A 166 -19.24 31.11 15.25
CA ARG A 166 -19.03 30.09 14.20
C ARG A 166 -17.79 29.26 14.47
N ARG A 167 -16.72 29.89 14.94
CA ARG A 167 -15.48 29.18 15.31
C ARG A 167 -15.71 28.20 16.46
N GLU A 168 -16.47 28.58 17.48
CA GLU A 168 -16.81 27.70 18.61
C GLU A 168 -17.62 26.50 18.15
N GLU A 169 -18.59 26.71 17.25
CA GLU A 169 -19.39 25.63 16.65
C GLU A 169 -18.54 24.70 15.77
N GLU A 170 -17.60 25.24 15.01
CA GLU A 170 -16.66 24.48 14.19
C GLU A 170 -15.72 23.63 15.06
N GLU A 171 -15.20 24.19 16.15
CA GLU A 171 -14.35 23.46 17.09
C GLU A 171 -15.10 22.30 17.75
N ALA A 172 -16.37 22.50 18.13
CA ALA A 172 -17.20 21.42 18.66
C ALA A 172 -17.37 20.29 17.63
N THR A 173 -17.63 20.62 16.37
CA THR A 173 -17.75 19.62 15.30
C THR A 173 -16.42 18.89 15.03
N ILE A 174 -15.31 19.61 15.01
CA ILE A 174 -13.98 18.99 14.81
C ILE A 174 -13.60 18.10 15.98
N PHE A 175 -13.99 18.42 17.20
CA PHE A 175 -13.79 17.52 18.35
C PHE A 175 -14.48 16.16 18.11
N GLN A 176 -15.71 16.14 17.61
CA GLN A 176 -16.41 14.91 17.27
C GLN A 176 -15.79 14.17 16.07
N TRP A 177 -15.31 14.90 15.06
CA TRP A 177 -14.56 14.34 13.95
C TRP A 177 -13.30 13.60 14.42
N GLU A 178 -12.51 14.22 15.30
CA GLU A 178 -11.29 13.62 15.84
C GLU A 178 -11.58 12.37 16.68
N TRP A 179 -12.63 12.42 17.48
CA TRP A 179 -13.11 11.27 18.21
C TRP A 179 -13.53 10.14 17.27
N TRP A 180 -14.29 10.45 16.23
CA TRP A 180 -14.74 9.45 15.26
C TRP A 180 -13.59 8.82 14.48
N LEU A 181 -12.55 9.58 14.11
CA LEU A 181 -11.32 9.02 13.53
C LEU A 181 -10.61 8.08 14.50
N MET A 182 -10.63 8.37 15.79
CA MET A 182 -10.09 7.48 16.83
C MET A 182 -10.91 6.18 16.90
N ALA A 183 -12.24 6.27 16.90
CA ALA A 183 -13.12 5.11 16.89
C ALA A 183 -12.92 4.21 15.67
N ILE A 184 -12.64 4.78 14.48
CA ILE A 184 -12.25 4.00 13.29
C ILE A 184 -10.93 3.25 13.56
N GLN A 185 -9.92 3.91 14.13
CA GLN A 185 -8.63 3.28 14.39
C GLN A 185 -8.72 2.15 15.40
N GLU A 186 -9.53 2.32 16.44
CA GLU A 186 -9.75 1.33 17.50
C GLU A 186 -10.76 0.23 17.07
N GLN A 187 -11.34 0.33 15.87
CA GLN A 187 -12.35 -0.60 15.34
C GLN A 187 -13.64 -0.63 16.17
N GLU A 188 -14.01 0.50 16.77
CA GLU A 188 -15.26 0.68 17.51
C GLU A 188 -16.44 1.03 16.61
N VAL A 189 -16.16 1.33 15.33
CA VAL A 189 -17.13 1.59 14.28
C VAL A 189 -16.80 0.74 13.05
N ASP A 190 -17.81 0.41 12.25
CA ASP A 190 -17.66 -0.45 11.06
C ASP A 190 -16.99 0.26 9.87
N ASN A 191 -16.78 1.57 9.96
CA ASN A 191 -16.18 2.37 8.89
C ASN A 191 -14.65 2.20 8.84
N THR A 192 -14.09 2.39 7.66
CA THR A 192 -12.64 2.33 7.43
C THR A 192 -12.09 3.67 6.91
N PHE A 193 -10.80 3.91 7.11
CA PHE A 193 -10.13 5.09 6.53
C PHE A 193 -10.15 5.06 5.00
N GLU A 194 -10.11 3.88 4.40
CA GLU A 194 -10.19 3.68 2.96
C GLU A 194 -11.55 4.11 2.41
N GLU A 195 -12.67 3.71 3.05
CA GLU A 195 -14.01 4.16 2.67
C GLU A 195 -14.16 5.68 2.79
N LEU A 196 -13.63 6.24 3.87
CA LEU A 196 -13.64 7.68 4.09
C LEU A 196 -12.80 8.42 3.04
N LEU A 197 -11.63 7.88 2.67
CA LEU A 197 -10.79 8.44 1.61
C LEU A 197 -11.51 8.41 0.26
N VAL A 198 -12.15 7.30 -0.10
CA VAL A 198 -12.98 7.18 -1.31
C VAL A 198 -14.09 8.21 -1.31
N PHE A 199 -14.80 8.39 -0.19
CA PHE A 199 -15.86 9.36 -0.07
C PHE A 199 -15.41 10.78 -0.35
N ILE A 200 -14.23 11.18 0.18
CA ILE A 200 -13.74 12.55 0.09
C ILE A 200 -13.01 12.81 -1.22
N THR A 201 -12.25 11.82 -1.71
CA THR A 201 -11.30 12.04 -2.81
C THR A 201 -11.60 11.23 -4.07
N GLY A 202 -12.46 10.22 -3.98
CA GLY A 202 -12.68 9.24 -5.03
C GLY A 202 -11.55 8.20 -5.17
N ALA A 203 -10.48 8.31 -4.37
CA ALA A 203 -9.33 7.40 -4.40
C ALA A 203 -9.39 6.44 -3.21
N ASP A 204 -9.18 5.16 -3.45
CA ASP A 204 -9.12 4.10 -2.42
C ASP A 204 -7.75 4.03 -1.72
N LEU A 205 -6.79 4.82 -2.17
CA LEU A 205 -5.43 4.94 -1.63
C LEU A 205 -4.89 6.34 -1.79
N LEU A 206 -3.90 6.63 -0.94
CA LEU A 206 -3.05 7.79 -1.15
C LEU A 206 -2.28 7.66 -2.46
N PRO A 207 -2.41 8.63 -3.40
CA PRO A 207 -1.60 8.64 -4.59
C PRO A 207 -0.10 8.69 -4.23
N PRO A 208 0.77 7.98 -4.97
CA PRO A 208 2.20 7.90 -4.62
C PRO A 208 2.94 9.23 -4.71
N LEU A 209 2.41 10.16 -5.47
CA LEU A 209 2.94 11.54 -5.62
C LEU A 209 2.17 12.56 -4.75
N GLY A 210 1.27 12.08 -3.89
CA GLY A 210 0.33 12.91 -3.17
C GLY A 210 -0.86 13.35 -4.02
N PHE A 211 -1.84 13.99 -3.40
CA PHE A 211 -2.93 14.61 -4.12
C PHE A 211 -2.47 15.89 -4.84
N PRO A 212 -3.10 16.26 -5.95
CA PRO A 212 -2.71 17.48 -6.71
C PRO A 212 -2.92 18.77 -5.93
N GLN A 213 -3.74 18.72 -4.90
CA GLN A 213 -4.03 19.82 -3.97
C GLN A 213 -4.29 19.26 -2.57
N SER A 214 -4.21 20.11 -1.54
CA SER A 214 -4.53 19.74 -0.16
C SER A 214 -6.01 19.38 -0.04
N CYS A 215 -6.32 18.38 0.77
CA CYS A 215 -7.69 18.11 1.16
C CYS A 215 -8.14 19.15 2.19
N ASN A 216 -9.41 19.56 2.13
CA ASN A 216 -9.95 20.56 3.03
C ASN A 216 -11.15 20.04 3.81
N ILE A 217 -11.32 20.55 5.03
CA ILE A 217 -12.57 20.44 5.79
C ILE A 217 -13.18 21.84 5.87
N ASP A 218 -14.34 21.99 5.30
CA ASP A 218 -15.14 23.20 5.31
C ASP A 218 -16.45 22.95 6.07
N PHE A 219 -17.16 24.00 6.44
CA PHE A 219 -18.37 23.91 7.26
C PHE A 219 -19.57 24.57 6.60
N TYR A 220 -20.75 24.02 6.88
CA TYR A 220 -22.03 24.59 6.50
C TYR A 220 -22.97 24.75 7.69
N ASP A 221 -23.87 25.72 7.61
CA ASP A 221 -24.89 25.95 8.63
C ASP A 221 -26.07 24.98 8.41
N GLN A 222 -26.59 24.36 9.48
CA GLN A 222 -27.79 23.56 9.45
C GLN A 222 -29.01 24.47 9.41
N GLU A 223 -29.90 24.24 8.47
CA GLU A 223 -31.17 24.94 8.43
C GLU A 223 -32.19 24.34 9.43
N PRO A 224 -32.92 25.15 10.19
CA PRO A 224 -33.91 24.65 11.13
C PRO A 224 -34.93 23.72 10.46
N GLY A 225 -35.07 22.50 10.99
CA GLY A 225 -36.02 21.50 10.47
C GLY A 225 -35.51 20.70 9.26
N MET A 226 -34.30 20.96 8.77
CA MET A 226 -33.70 20.24 7.66
C MET A 226 -32.45 19.49 8.14
N ARG A 227 -32.50 18.15 8.13
CA ARG A 227 -31.29 17.33 8.43
C ARG A 227 -30.44 17.18 7.17
N ARG A 228 -29.42 17.97 7.04
CA ARG A 228 -28.43 17.86 5.97
C ARG A 228 -27.26 17.01 6.45
N ILE A 229 -26.93 15.95 5.70
CA ILE A 229 -25.80 15.07 6.00
C ILE A 229 -24.48 15.66 5.47
N PRO A 230 -23.33 15.30 6.03
CA PRO A 230 -22.02 15.61 5.47
C PRO A 230 -21.93 15.21 4.00
N TYR A 231 -21.24 15.99 3.22
CA TYR A 231 -21.01 15.69 1.82
C TYR A 231 -19.58 16.04 1.41
N ALA A 232 -19.10 15.47 0.31
CA ALA A 232 -17.76 15.71 -0.20
C ALA A 232 -17.80 16.16 -1.65
N SER A 233 -16.79 16.92 -2.04
CA SER A 233 -16.50 17.29 -3.42
C SER A 233 -15.17 16.67 -3.81
N THR A 234 -15.21 15.59 -4.58
CA THR A 234 -14.00 14.87 -5.02
C THR A 234 -13.13 15.71 -5.96
N CYS A 235 -13.72 16.66 -6.68
CA CYS A 235 -12.97 17.57 -7.57
C CYS A 235 -12.14 18.59 -6.79
N SER A 236 -12.66 19.11 -5.67
CA SER A 236 -11.96 20.08 -4.81
C SER A 236 -11.26 19.42 -3.62
N LEU A 237 -11.39 18.10 -3.47
CA LEU A 237 -10.91 17.32 -2.32
C LEU A 237 -11.38 17.91 -0.99
N SER A 238 -12.64 18.29 -0.92
CA SER A 238 -13.20 19.00 0.25
C SER A 238 -14.30 18.16 0.89
N LEU A 239 -14.22 18.04 2.22
CA LEU A 239 -15.27 17.50 3.07
C LEU A 239 -16.03 18.66 3.71
N TYR A 240 -17.36 18.62 3.66
CA TYR A 240 -18.22 19.63 4.26
C TYR A 240 -18.95 19.03 5.46
N LEU A 241 -18.70 19.59 6.64
CA LEU A 241 -19.29 19.17 7.91
C LEU A 241 -20.29 20.21 8.42
N PRO A 242 -21.38 19.78 9.10
CA PRO A 242 -22.30 20.71 9.75
C PRO A 242 -21.65 21.37 10.95
N ARG A 243 -21.88 22.69 11.16
CA ARG A 243 -21.46 23.40 12.36
C ARG A 243 -22.31 22.98 13.56
N GLY A 244 -21.69 23.02 14.74
CA GLY A 244 -22.39 22.91 16.02
C GLY A 244 -22.81 21.50 16.41
N VAL A 245 -22.26 20.45 15.78
CA VAL A 245 -22.49 19.08 16.21
C VAL A 245 -21.58 18.79 17.39
N ALA A 246 -22.15 18.77 18.59
CA ALA A 246 -21.43 18.56 19.84
C ALA A 246 -21.70 17.18 20.46
N ASP A 247 -22.61 16.41 19.89
CA ASP A 247 -23.00 15.08 20.35
C ASP A 247 -22.36 14.00 19.49
N GLU A 248 -21.76 13.01 20.14
CA GLU A 248 -21.01 11.92 19.55
C GLU A 248 -21.87 11.01 18.67
N ASP A 249 -23.01 10.55 19.21
CA ASP A 249 -23.91 9.64 18.50
C ASP A 249 -24.53 10.34 17.29
N GLN A 250 -24.88 11.63 17.44
CA GLN A 250 -25.37 12.43 16.33
C GLN A 250 -24.35 12.57 15.21
N PHE A 251 -23.06 12.79 15.55
CA PHE A 251 -22.00 12.90 14.55
C PHE A 251 -21.78 11.58 13.83
N LYS A 252 -21.73 10.48 14.57
CA LYS A 252 -21.60 9.11 14.05
C LYS A 252 -22.71 8.77 13.08
N ASP A 253 -23.97 9.05 13.44
CA ASP A 253 -25.12 8.82 12.57
C ASP A 253 -25.06 9.64 11.27
N LEU A 254 -24.65 10.90 11.36
CA LEU A 254 -24.48 11.77 10.20
C LEU A 254 -23.42 11.24 9.24
N MET A 255 -22.27 10.82 9.75
CA MET A 255 -21.18 10.27 8.94
C MET A 255 -21.55 8.92 8.33
N ASN A 256 -22.22 8.04 9.09
CA ASN A 256 -22.71 6.76 8.58
C ASN A 256 -23.71 6.95 7.43
N ASP A 257 -24.64 7.87 7.57
CA ASP A 257 -25.63 8.18 6.52
C ASP A 257 -24.94 8.74 5.27
N ALA A 258 -23.93 9.61 5.44
CA ALA A 258 -23.15 10.18 4.35
C ALA A 258 -22.37 9.10 3.57
N LEU A 259 -21.67 8.21 4.29
CA LEU A 259 -20.89 7.15 3.67
C LEU A 259 -21.80 6.10 2.98
N LYS A 260 -22.89 5.69 3.60
CA LYS A 260 -23.86 4.76 2.99
C LYS A 260 -24.50 5.34 1.73
N GLY A 261 -24.85 6.63 1.74
CA GLY A 261 -25.40 7.33 0.59
C GLY A 261 -24.42 7.40 -0.60
N SER A 262 -23.13 7.47 -0.35
CA SER A 262 -22.09 7.53 -1.39
C SER A 262 -21.87 6.18 -2.08
N LEU A 263 -22.02 5.06 -1.39
CA LEU A 263 -21.85 3.71 -1.93
C LEU A 263 -22.89 3.35 -3.00
N GLY A 264 -24.01 4.09 -3.07
CA GLY A 264 -25.07 3.88 -4.08
C GLY A 264 -24.72 4.38 -5.49
N PHE A 265 -23.76 5.28 -5.66
CA PHE A 265 -23.36 5.85 -6.95
C PHE A 265 -22.23 5.10 -7.66
N GLY A 266 -21.59 4.12 -7.02
CA GLY A 266 -20.45 3.38 -7.54
C GLY A 266 -20.73 1.95 -8.01
N LYS A 267 -21.97 1.48 -7.94
CA LYS A 267 -22.38 0.15 -8.43
C LYS A 267 -23.42 0.31 -9.54
N VAL A 268 -22.95 0.61 -10.74
CA VAL A 268 -23.66 0.35 -11.99
C VAL A 268 -22.78 -0.55 -12.83
#